data_b4cb305044bb3b1e09deffe06ce0ba46
#
_entry.id   b4cb305044bb3b1e09deffe06ce0ba46
#
_cell.length_a   1.000
_cell.length_b   1.000
_cell.length_c   1.000
_cell.angle_alpha   90.00
_cell.angle_beta   90.00
_cell.angle_gamma   90.00
#
_symmetry.space_group_name_H-M   'P 1'
#
loop_
_entity.id
_entity.type
_entity.pdbx_description
1 polymer ?
#
loop_
_entity_poly.entity_id
_entity_poly.type
_entity_poly.pdbx_seq_one_letter_code
_entity_poly.pdbx_strand_id
1 'polypeptide(L)'
;MKKYLAIINPISGTGSKKSIPELLGQAYSSADGELFLTYTKAAGHAEELARRAAEEGFEEVIAVGGDGTVNEVARALLGTNTALGIVPKGSGNGLARSLGIAMNSEEAIRQLSTGRRICIDSCTMDGRPFFCTCGMGFDAAVSHAFAEASSRGPVTYF
;
A
#
# COMPACT_ATOMS: atom_id res chain seq x y z
N MET A 1 20.91 -10.05 7.85
CA MET A 1 20.04 -10.48 6.73
C MET A 1 18.88 -9.52 6.68
N LYS A 2 18.58 -8.94 5.54
CA LYS A 2 17.45 -8.01 5.37
C LYS A 2 16.12 -8.73 5.49
N LYS A 3 15.10 -8.08 6.02
CA LYS A 3 13.74 -8.63 6.13
C LYS A 3 12.77 -7.75 5.36
N TYR A 4 11.91 -8.37 4.57
CA TYR A 4 10.87 -7.72 3.77
C TYR A 4 9.51 -8.29 4.16
N LEU A 5 8.50 -7.44 4.31
CA LEU A 5 7.14 -7.88 4.63
C LEU A 5 6.16 -7.42 3.56
N ALA A 6 5.45 -8.34 2.92
CA ALA A 6 4.31 -7.98 2.08
C ALA A 6 2.99 -8.16 2.84
N ILE A 7 2.25 -7.07 2.98
CA ILE A 7 0.92 -7.02 3.59
C ILE A 7 -0.13 -6.98 2.48
N ILE A 8 -0.88 -8.07 2.33
CA ILE A 8 -1.83 -8.25 1.24
C ILE A 8 -3.25 -8.06 1.77
N ASN A 9 -3.98 -7.08 1.20
CA ASN A 9 -5.40 -6.93 1.46
C ASN A 9 -6.19 -7.86 0.52
N PRO A 10 -6.86 -8.92 1.04
CA PRO A 10 -7.53 -9.91 0.19
C PRO A 10 -8.77 -9.38 -0.52
N ILE A 11 -9.39 -8.32 -0.01
CA ILE A 11 -10.65 -7.76 -0.56
C ILE A 11 -10.44 -6.55 -1.47
N SER A 12 -9.22 -6.03 -1.63
CA SER A 12 -8.96 -4.88 -2.49
C SER A 12 -8.89 -5.28 -3.97
N GLY A 13 -9.51 -4.47 -4.86
CA GLY A 13 -9.52 -4.65 -6.30
C GLY A 13 -10.39 -5.82 -6.78
N THR A 14 -10.57 -5.93 -8.10
CA THR A 14 -11.46 -6.89 -8.78
C THR A 14 -10.72 -8.08 -9.40
N GLY A 15 -9.39 -8.10 -9.39
CA GLY A 15 -8.59 -9.15 -10.02
C GLY A 15 -8.12 -10.25 -9.07
N SER A 16 -7.77 -11.40 -9.64
CA SER A 16 -7.13 -12.49 -8.88
C SER A 16 -5.78 -12.04 -8.32
N LYS A 17 -5.53 -12.36 -7.04
CA LYS A 17 -4.27 -12.08 -6.35
C LYS A 17 -3.41 -13.34 -6.16
N LYS A 18 -3.84 -14.48 -6.73
CA LYS A 18 -3.18 -15.77 -6.51
C LYS A 18 -1.73 -15.80 -6.97
N SER A 19 -1.39 -14.99 -7.99
CA SER A 19 -0.03 -14.91 -8.52
C SER A 19 0.87 -13.90 -7.79
N ILE A 20 0.33 -13.01 -6.94
CA ILE A 20 1.13 -11.98 -6.26
C ILE A 20 2.19 -12.55 -5.33
N PRO A 21 1.89 -13.54 -4.46
CA PRO A 21 2.91 -14.19 -3.65
C PRO A 21 4.05 -14.80 -4.46
N GLU A 22 3.73 -15.43 -5.59
CA GLU A 22 4.73 -16.03 -6.49
C GLU A 22 5.60 -14.97 -7.15
N LEU A 23 5.00 -13.89 -7.66
CA LEU A 23 5.72 -12.76 -8.28
C LEU A 23 6.64 -12.07 -7.26
N LEU A 24 6.17 -11.82 -6.05
CA LEU A 24 6.98 -11.26 -4.98
C LEU A 24 8.12 -12.20 -4.60
N GLY A 25 7.84 -13.50 -4.45
CA GLY A 25 8.86 -14.50 -4.17
C GLY A 25 9.95 -14.54 -5.24
N GLN A 26 9.59 -14.46 -6.51
CA GLN A 26 10.54 -14.39 -7.62
C GLN A 26 11.35 -13.08 -7.61
N ALA A 27 10.69 -11.93 -7.43
CA ALA A 27 11.33 -10.62 -7.44
C ALA A 27 12.32 -10.43 -6.28
N TYR A 28 12.04 -11.01 -5.12
CA TYR A 28 12.89 -10.94 -3.92
C TYR A 28 13.78 -12.16 -3.72
N SER A 29 13.76 -13.15 -4.60
CA SER A 29 14.58 -14.37 -4.50
C SER A 29 16.10 -14.10 -4.58
N SER A 30 16.50 -13.04 -5.29
CA SER A 30 17.88 -12.59 -5.41
C SER A 30 18.26 -11.51 -4.40
N ALA A 31 17.29 -11.04 -3.58
CA ALA A 31 17.55 -10.08 -2.54
C ALA A 31 18.39 -10.73 -1.44
N ASP A 32 19.31 -9.96 -0.86
CA ASP A 32 20.10 -10.38 0.29
C ASP A 32 19.25 -10.33 1.57
N GLY A 33 18.14 -11.13 1.60
CA GLY A 33 17.17 -11.09 2.68
C GLY A 33 16.03 -12.11 2.54
N GLU A 34 15.11 -12.05 3.47
CA GLU A 34 13.95 -12.94 3.59
C GLU A 34 12.64 -12.17 3.38
N LEU A 35 11.74 -12.71 2.56
CA LEU A 35 10.42 -12.16 2.30
C LEU A 35 9.35 -12.89 3.10
N PHE A 36 8.62 -12.15 3.93
CA PHE A 36 7.45 -12.61 4.69
C PHE A 36 6.18 -12.13 4.01
N LEU A 37 5.13 -12.95 4.04
CA LEU A 37 3.82 -12.64 3.47
C LEU A 37 2.74 -12.72 4.55
N THR A 38 1.87 -11.74 4.61
CA THR A 38 0.73 -11.74 5.53
C THR A 38 -0.51 -11.10 4.89
N TYR A 39 -1.68 -11.41 5.44
CA TYR A 39 -2.96 -10.90 4.94
C TYR A 39 -3.66 -10.05 5.99
N THR A 40 -4.27 -8.96 5.55
CA THR A 40 -5.13 -8.16 6.42
C THR A 40 -6.44 -8.90 6.72
N LYS A 41 -6.97 -8.68 7.93
CA LYS A 41 -8.22 -9.28 8.39
C LYS A 41 -9.35 -8.25 8.51
N ALA A 42 -9.00 -7.00 8.77
CA ALA A 42 -9.93 -5.88 8.96
C ALA A 42 -9.26 -4.55 8.66
N ALA A 43 -10.01 -3.46 8.64
CA ALA A 43 -9.50 -2.10 8.63
C ALA A 43 -8.60 -1.85 9.86
N GLY A 44 -7.50 -1.13 9.67
CA GLY A 44 -6.49 -0.87 10.70
C GLY A 44 -5.46 -1.99 10.90
N HIS A 45 -5.73 -3.21 10.42
CA HIS A 45 -4.80 -4.33 10.62
C HIS A 45 -3.48 -4.18 9.84
N ALA A 46 -3.51 -3.52 8.66
CA ALA A 46 -2.28 -3.24 7.92
C ALA A 46 -1.35 -2.26 8.68
N GLU A 47 -1.92 -1.28 9.39
CA GLU A 47 -1.17 -0.36 10.23
C GLU A 47 -0.49 -1.09 11.39
N GLU A 48 -1.21 -1.98 12.08
CA GLU A 48 -0.65 -2.78 13.17
C GLU A 48 0.52 -3.65 12.71
N LEU A 49 0.33 -4.37 11.59
CA LEU A 49 1.36 -5.23 11.01
C LEU A 49 2.59 -4.45 10.58
N ALA A 50 2.39 -3.29 9.94
CA ALA A 50 3.49 -2.44 9.49
C ALA A 50 4.26 -1.82 10.67
N ARG A 51 3.59 -1.42 11.73
CA ARG A 51 4.24 -0.90 12.95
C ARG A 51 5.13 -1.96 13.57
N ARG A 52 4.64 -3.18 13.75
CA ARG A 52 5.44 -4.30 14.27
C ARG A 52 6.66 -4.58 13.38
N ALA A 53 6.48 -4.59 12.07
CA ALA A 53 7.58 -4.79 11.15
C ALA A 53 8.66 -3.70 11.27
N ALA A 54 8.26 -2.44 11.43
CA ALA A 54 9.21 -1.35 11.66
C ALA A 54 9.97 -1.52 12.98
N GLU A 55 9.27 -1.88 14.07
CA GLU A 55 9.87 -2.17 15.38
C GLU A 55 10.84 -3.36 15.34
N GLU A 56 10.55 -4.37 14.54
CA GLU A 56 11.39 -5.55 14.32
C GLU A 56 12.54 -5.31 13.31
N GLY A 57 12.67 -4.09 12.78
CA GLY A 57 13.76 -3.69 11.89
C GLY A 57 13.65 -4.28 10.48
N PHE A 58 12.43 -4.42 9.98
CA PHE A 58 12.24 -4.76 8.57
C PHE A 58 12.77 -3.64 7.68
N GLU A 59 13.42 -4.02 6.59
CA GLU A 59 13.99 -3.11 5.60
C GLU A 59 12.90 -2.40 4.79
N GLU A 60 11.82 -3.13 4.48
CA GLU A 60 10.72 -2.65 3.67
C GLU A 60 9.41 -3.36 4.04
N VAL A 61 8.32 -2.62 4.00
CA VAL A 61 6.96 -3.14 4.08
C VAL A 61 6.23 -2.82 2.79
N ILE A 62 5.76 -3.85 2.10
CA ILE A 62 5.09 -3.77 0.80
C ILE A 62 3.58 -3.81 1.02
N ALA A 63 2.90 -2.72 0.74
CA ALA A 63 1.44 -2.62 0.77
C ALA A 63 0.85 -3.14 -0.55
N VAL A 64 0.18 -4.29 -0.51
CA VAL A 64 -0.54 -4.87 -1.67
C VAL A 64 -2.02 -4.60 -1.50
N GLY A 65 -2.50 -3.49 -2.06
CA GLY A 65 -3.88 -3.05 -1.82
C GLY A 65 -4.26 -1.76 -2.55
N GLY A 66 -5.39 -1.19 -2.16
CA GLY A 66 -5.82 0.14 -2.59
C GLY A 66 -5.30 1.23 -1.66
N ASP A 67 -5.78 2.48 -1.90
CA ASP A 67 -5.35 3.68 -1.17
C ASP A 67 -5.48 3.53 0.36
N GLY A 68 -6.54 2.88 0.85
CA GLY A 68 -6.72 2.63 2.28
C GLY A 68 -5.59 1.79 2.89
N THR A 69 -5.23 0.68 2.24
CA THR A 69 -4.15 -0.19 2.70
C THR A 69 -2.80 0.53 2.67
N VAL A 70 -2.54 1.27 1.58
CA VAL A 70 -1.33 2.08 1.43
C VAL A 70 -1.25 3.14 2.53
N ASN A 71 -2.34 3.82 2.82
CA ASN A 71 -2.40 4.84 3.85
C ASN A 71 -2.19 4.28 5.27
N GLU A 72 -2.77 3.11 5.59
CA GLU A 72 -2.53 2.42 6.86
C GLU A 72 -1.05 2.08 7.06
N VAL A 73 -0.42 1.47 6.06
CA VAL A 73 1.00 1.12 6.11
C VAL A 73 1.87 2.38 6.20
N ALA A 74 1.62 3.37 5.35
CA ALA A 74 2.38 4.62 5.33
C ALA A 74 2.36 5.35 6.68
N ARG A 75 1.19 5.39 7.35
CA ARG A 75 1.07 6.00 8.69
C ARG A 75 1.94 5.30 9.73
N ALA A 76 1.97 3.98 9.70
CA ALA A 76 2.78 3.20 10.63
C ALA A 76 4.29 3.40 10.43
N LEU A 77 4.70 3.71 9.20
CA LEU A 77 6.11 3.86 8.84
C LEU A 77 6.64 5.29 8.98
N LEU A 78 5.80 6.26 9.30
CA LEU A 78 6.23 7.64 9.51
C LEU A 78 7.30 7.74 10.59
N GLY A 79 8.41 8.42 10.26
CA GLY A 79 9.52 8.62 11.18
C GLY A 79 10.36 7.37 11.44
N THR A 80 10.13 6.29 10.72
CA THR A 80 10.95 5.06 10.79
C THR A 80 11.95 5.00 9.62
N ASN A 81 12.89 4.06 9.68
CA ASN A 81 13.83 3.77 8.60
C ASN A 81 13.30 2.71 7.62
N THR A 82 12.14 2.12 7.89
CA THR A 82 11.52 1.09 7.06
C THR A 82 10.88 1.73 5.82
N ALA A 83 11.22 1.24 4.65
CA ALA A 83 10.67 1.74 3.39
C ALA A 83 9.25 1.23 3.15
N LEU A 84 8.43 2.04 2.45
CA LEU A 84 7.14 1.64 1.92
C LEU A 84 7.29 1.19 0.46
N GLY A 85 6.95 -0.07 0.17
CA GLY A 85 6.69 -0.55 -1.19
C GLY A 85 5.20 -0.53 -1.49
N ILE A 86 4.81 -0.30 -2.75
CA ILE A 86 3.39 -0.26 -3.15
C ILE A 86 3.15 -1.17 -4.35
N VAL A 87 2.20 -2.09 -4.21
CA VAL A 87 1.61 -2.87 -5.31
C VAL A 87 0.13 -2.49 -5.40
N PRO A 88 -0.24 -1.61 -6.35
CA PRO A 88 -1.58 -1.03 -6.41
C PRO A 88 -2.64 -2.05 -6.85
N LYS A 89 -3.72 -2.16 -6.07
CA LYS A 89 -4.86 -3.06 -6.33
C LYS A 89 -6.21 -2.39 -6.07
N GLY A 90 -6.24 -1.08 -5.86
CA GLY A 90 -7.47 -0.29 -5.71
C GLY A 90 -7.94 0.31 -7.03
N SER A 91 -9.06 1.05 -6.96
CA SER A 91 -9.61 1.78 -8.11
C SER A 91 -8.88 3.11 -8.35
N GLY A 92 -8.51 3.83 -7.30
CA GLY A 92 -7.84 5.13 -7.37
C GLY A 92 -6.33 5.00 -7.48
N ASN A 93 -5.71 4.45 -6.46
CA ASN A 93 -4.25 4.30 -6.30
C ASN A 93 -3.50 5.63 -6.46
N GLY A 94 -4.00 6.68 -5.79
CA GLY A 94 -3.53 8.05 -5.96
C GLY A 94 -2.04 8.22 -5.72
N LEU A 95 -1.54 7.76 -4.56
CA LEU A 95 -0.11 7.85 -4.24
C LEU A 95 0.75 7.06 -5.23
N ALA A 96 0.33 5.84 -5.60
CA ALA A 96 1.06 5.04 -6.57
C ALA A 96 1.18 5.74 -7.93
N ARG A 97 0.10 6.37 -8.41
CA ARG A 97 0.10 7.15 -9.65
C ARG A 97 1.03 8.36 -9.56
N SER A 98 0.98 9.09 -8.47
CA SER A 98 1.84 10.28 -8.24
C SER A 98 3.32 9.92 -8.22
N LEU A 99 3.67 8.71 -7.76
CA LEU A 99 5.03 8.20 -7.72
C LEU A 99 5.47 7.48 -9.01
N GLY A 100 4.61 7.40 -10.03
CA GLY A 100 4.90 6.71 -11.29
C GLY A 100 4.99 5.19 -11.16
N ILE A 101 4.34 4.62 -10.14
CA ILE A 101 4.28 3.16 -9.95
C ILE A 101 3.27 2.58 -10.94
N ALA A 102 3.67 1.50 -11.61
CA ALA A 102 2.82 0.83 -12.59
C ALA A 102 1.52 0.29 -11.96
N MET A 103 0.40 0.43 -12.68
CA MET A 103 -0.89 -0.10 -12.22
C MET A 103 -1.03 -1.60 -12.45
N ASN A 104 -0.19 -2.18 -13.29
CA ASN A 104 -0.05 -3.63 -13.45
C ASN A 104 0.81 -4.17 -12.30
N SER A 105 0.34 -5.22 -11.62
CA SER A 105 1.00 -5.74 -10.41
C SER A 105 2.38 -6.34 -10.68
N GLU A 106 2.55 -7.04 -11.79
CA GLU A 106 3.83 -7.63 -12.17
C GLU A 106 4.89 -6.55 -12.41
N GLU A 107 4.51 -5.53 -13.15
CA GLU A 107 5.38 -4.38 -13.42
C GLU A 107 5.69 -3.59 -12.15
N ALA A 108 4.69 -3.37 -11.27
CA ALA A 108 4.90 -2.72 -9.99
C ALA A 108 5.89 -3.49 -9.11
N ILE A 109 5.75 -4.82 -9.04
CA ILE A 109 6.66 -5.70 -8.28
C ILE A 109 8.08 -5.65 -8.88
N ARG A 110 8.20 -5.63 -10.19
CA ARG A 110 9.49 -5.47 -10.87
C ARG A 110 10.13 -4.11 -10.53
N GLN A 111 9.35 -3.03 -10.55
CA GLN A 111 9.83 -1.71 -10.14
C GLN A 111 10.32 -1.68 -8.69
N LEU A 112 9.65 -2.37 -7.76
CA LEU A 112 10.08 -2.47 -6.36
C LEU A 112 11.46 -3.14 -6.24
N SER A 113 11.66 -4.28 -6.91
CA SER A 113 12.90 -5.04 -6.79
C SER A 113 14.12 -4.37 -7.45
N THR A 114 13.90 -3.46 -8.40
CA THR A 114 14.97 -2.77 -9.16
C THR A 114 15.03 -1.28 -8.91
N GLY A 115 14.05 -0.74 -8.20
CA GLY A 115 13.88 0.68 -7.95
C GLY A 115 14.83 1.23 -6.89
N ARG A 116 14.81 2.55 -6.77
CA ARG A 116 15.51 3.26 -5.70
C ARG A 116 14.52 3.78 -4.65
N ARG A 117 14.94 3.82 -3.41
CA ARG A 117 14.20 4.50 -2.34
C ARG A 117 14.28 6.00 -2.53
N ILE A 118 13.17 6.65 -2.32
CA ILE A 118 13.06 8.12 -2.30
C ILE A 118 12.38 8.55 -1.01
N CYS A 119 12.69 9.73 -0.52
CA CYS A 119 11.92 10.37 0.54
C CYS A 119 10.85 11.24 -0.12
N ILE A 120 9.66 11.20 0.43
CA ILE A 120 8.55 12.06 0.03
C ILE A 120 8.04 12.82 1.24
N ASP A 121 7.46 13.99 1.00
CA ASP A 121 6.80 14.75 2.05
C ASP A 121 5.51 14.04 2.49
N SER A 122 5.21 14.16 3.77
CA SER A 122 3.90 13.82 4.32
C SER A 122 3.23 15.07 4.84
N CYS A 123 1.91 15.14 4.72
CA CYS A 123 1.13 16.25 5.23
C CYS A 123 0.25 15.79 6.39
N THR A 124 -0.18 16.73 7.22
CA THR A 124 -1.15 16.47 8.28
C THR A 124 -2.32 17.44 8.18
N MET A 125 -3.52 16.94 8.45
CA MET A 125 -4.72 17.74 8.64
C MET A 125 -5.36 17.32 9.96
N ASP A 126 -5.53 18.27 10.87
CA ASP A 126 -6.03 18.03 12.22
C ASP A 126 -5.27 16.88 12.95
N GLY A 127 -3.95 16.91 12.85
CA GLY A 127 -3.06 15.90 13.44
C GLY A 127 -3.06 14.53 12.77
N ARG A 128 -3.86 14.34 11.70
CA ARG A 128 -3.93 13.08 10.95
C ARG A 128 -3.07 13.14 9.70
N PRO A 129 -2.09 12.25 9.54
CA PRO A 129 -1.25 12.24 8.36
C PRO A 129 -2.00 11.76 7.11
N PHE A 130 -1.66 12.35 5.96
CA PHE A 130 -2.10 11.92 4.65
C PHE A 130 -0.95 12.04 3.63
N PHE A 131 -1.00 11.25 2.55
CA PHE A 131 0.16 11.01 1.67
C PHE A 131 -0.10 11.31 0.20
N CYS A 132 -1.30 11.78 -0.16
CA CYS A 132 -1.62 12.15 -1.55
C CYS A 132 -2.54 13.35 -1.56
N THR A 133 -3.83 13.12 -1.32
CA THR A 133 -4.84 14.17 -1.29
C THR A 133 -5.70 14.04 -0.04
N CYS A 134 -6.21 15.15 0.46
CA CYS A 134 -7.30 15.17 1.42
C CYS A 134 -8.35 16.18 0.95
N GLY A 135 -9.60 15.97 1.30
CA GLY A 135 -10.69 16.84 0.91
C GLY A 135 -11.65 17.11 2.07
N MET A 136 -12.35 18.23 1.99
CA MET A 136 -13.39 18.63 2.92
C MET A 136 -14.68 18.98 2.15
N GLY A 137 -15.82 19.00 2.84
CA GLY A 137 -17.09 19.40 2.25
C GLY A 137 -17.56 18.38 1.20
N PHE A 138 -17.75 18.83 -0.03
CA PHE A 138 -18.28 18.00 -1.11
C PHE A 138 -17.42 16.75 -1.39
N ASP A 139 -16.11 16.90 -1.47
CA ASP A 139 -15.19 15.78 -1.73
C ASP A 139 -15.26 14.72 -0.62
N ALA A 140 -15.37 15.16 0.63
CA ALA A 140 -15.53 14.25 1.76
C ALA A 140 -16.87 13.51 1.71
N ALA A 141 -17.96 14.19 1.32
CA ALA A 141 -19.28 13.60 1.17
C ALA A 141 -19.30 12.53 0.05
N VAL A 142 -18.66 12.82 -1.09
CA VAL A 142 -18.50 11.84 -2.19
C VAL A 142 -17.69 10.63 -1.73
N SER A 143 -16.60 10.84 -1.02
CA SER A 143 -15.75 9.76 -0.51
C SER A 143 -16.51 8.87 0.49
N HIS A 144 -17.35 9.47 1.35
CA HIS A 144 -18.18 8.74 2.30
C HIS A 144 -19.22 7.89 1.57
N ALA A 145 -19.97 8.49 0.62
CA ALA A 145 -20.94 7.77 -0.19
C ALA A 145 -20.29 6.60 -0.98
N PHE A 146 -19.08 6.81 -1.49
CA PHE A 146 -18.32 5.74 -2.16
C PHE A 146 -17.95 4.59 -1.21
N ALA A 147 -17.60 4.91 0.03
CA ALA A 147 -17.26 3.88 1.04
C ALA A 147 -18.47 3.00 1.40
N GLU A 148 -19.68 3.55 1.36
CA GLU A 148 -20.95 2.85 1.62
C GLU A 148 -21.51 2.11 0.40
N ALA A 149 -21.05 2.43 -0.80
CA ALA A 149 -21.52 1.83 -2.03
C ALA A 149 -21.22 0.32 -2.10
N SER A 150 -22.22 -0.46 -2.53
CA SER A 150 -22.12 -1.92 -2.69
C SER A 150 -21.26 -2.34 -3.88
N SER A 151 -21.06 -1.45 -4.86
CA SER A 151 -20.21 -1.67 -6.03
C SER A 151 -18.95 -0.80 -5.95
N ARG A 152 -17.82 -1.33 -6.40
CA ARG A 152 -16.53 -0.63 -6.42
C ARG A 152 -16.01 -0.52 -7.84
N GLY A 153 -15.55 0.65 -8.21
CA GLY A 153 -14.97 0.91 -9.53
C GLY A 153 -15.02 2.40 -9.88
N PRO A 154 -14.35 2.83 -10.95
CA PRO A 154 -14.37 4.24 -11.37
C PRO A 154 -15.76 4.79 -11.62
N VAL A 155 -16.69 3.96 -12.11
CA VAL A 155 -18.08 4.34 -12.41
C VAL A 155 -18.88 4.72 -11.17
N THR A 156 -18.50 4.25 -10.00
CA THR A 156 -19.20 4.57 -8.72
C THR A 156 -18.97 6.02 -8.27
N TYR A 157 -17.99 6.72 -8.87
CA TYR A 157 -17.75 8.15 -8.60
C TYR A 157 -18.66 9.08 -9.39
N PHE A 158 -19.42 8.58 -10.34
CA PHE A 158 -20.38 9.32 -11.17
C PHE A 158 -21.81 8.90 -10.88
#